data_df38849923462228dde22e4b3445006c
#
_entry.id   df38849923462228dde22e4b3445006c
#
_cell.length_a   1.000
_cell.length_b   1.000
_cell.length_c   1.000
_cell.angle_alpha   90.00
_cell.angle_beta   90.00
_cell.angle_gamma   90.00
#
_symmetry.space_group_name_H-M   'P 1'
#
loop_
_entity.id
_entity.type
_entity.pdbx_description
1 polymer ?
#
loop_
_entity_poly.entity_id
_entity_poly.type
_entity_poly.pdbx_seq_one_letter_code
_entity_poly.pdbx_strand_id
1 'polypeptide(L)'
;EGFLPQKKGRQTRLKELAVEPRTINFYESPFRLVKTLTQLSEFMGAERKVSVSREISKLHEETVRGTLSEVISHFSMNEPKGEIVIVLAGLNNKMEKEKVNEV
;
A
#
# COMPACT_ATOMS: atom_id res chain seq x y z
N GLU A 1 -4.62 -9.93 -5.57
CA GLU A 1 -3.44 -10.49 -6.19
C GLU A 1 -2.70 -11.51 -5.34
N GLY A 2 -2.88 -11.50 -4.03
CA GLY A 2 -2.14 -12.36 -3.15
C GLY A 2 -0.94 -11.64 -2.56
N PHE A 3 0.09 -12.40 -2.23
CA PHE A 3 1.25 -11.84 -1.55
C PHE A 3 2.33 -11.47 -2.54
N LEU A 4 3.11 -10.45 -2.17
CA LEU A 4 4.32 -10.15 -2.93
C LEU A 4 5.37 -11.22 -2.69
N PRO A 5 6.24 -11.49 -3.68
CA PRO A 5 7.37 -12.39 -3.42
C PRO A 5 8.22 -11.84 -2.29
N GLN A 6 8.80 -12.73 -1.49
CA GLN A 6 9.56 -12.29 -0.33
C GLN A 6 11.04 -12.12 -0.66
N LYS A 7 11.54 -12.81 -1.65
CA LYS A 7 12.95 -12.73 -1.99
C LYS A 7 13.11 -12.60 -3.49
N LYS A 8 13.30 -13.73 -4.16
CA LYS A 8 13.53 -13.72 -5.59
C LYS A 8 12.35 -13.11 -6.32
N GLY A 9 12.63 -12.18 -7.18
CA GLY A 9 11.60 -11.54 -7.97
C GLY A 9 10.89 -10.37 -7.29
N ARG A 10 11.20 -10.10 -6.02
CA ARG A 10 10.51 -9.05 -5.31
C ARG A 10 10.77 -7.67 -5.91
N GLN A 11 12.02 -7.37 -6.22
CA GLN A 11 12.34 -6.06 -6.80
C GLN A 11 11.72 -5.90 -8.18
N THR A 12 11.75 -6.96 -8.97
CA THR A 12 11.14 -6.92 -10.29
C THR A 12 9.63 -6.64 -10.16
N ARG A 13 8.98 -7.32 -9.24
CA ARG A 13 7.54 -7.12 -9.04
C ARG A 13 7.24 -5.70 -8.56
N LEU A 14 8.07 -5.17 -7.66
CA LEU A 14 7.87 -3.80 -7.19
C LEU A 14 8.01 -2.80 -8.31
N LYS A 15 8.97 -3.01 -9.22
CA LYS A 15 9.12 -2.12 -10.36
C LYS A 15 7.90 -2.20 -11.28
N GLU A 16 7.36 -3.39 -11.47
CA GLU A 16 6.15 -3.55 -12.27
C GLU A 16 4.97 -2.82 -11.66
N LEU A 17 4.83 -2.92 -10.35
CA LEU A 17 3.74 -2.26 -9.65
C LEU A 17 3.86 -0.75 -9.72
N ALA A 18 5.08 -0.24 -9.76
CA ALA A 18 5.29 1.20 -9.77
C ALA A 18 4.69 1.86 -11.00
N VAL A 19 4.65 1.15 -12.12
CA VAL A 19 4.12 1.70 -13.36
C VAL A 19 2.75 1.15 -13.72
N GLU A 20 2.17 0.33 -12.84
CA GLU A 20 0.86 -0.23 -13.10
C GLU A 20 -0.20 0.87 -13.04
N PRO A 21 -0.99 1.07 -14.10
CA PRO A 21 -2.00 2.13 -14.10
C PRO A 21 -3.25 1.81 -13.30
N ARG A 22 -3.48 0.54 -13.01
CA ARG A 22 -4.69 0.14 -12.30
C ARG A 22 -4.43 0.04 -10.81
N THR A 23 -5.51 0.15 -10.03
CA THR A 23 -5.44 -0.09 -8.60
C THR A 23 -5.06 -1.54 -8.34
N ILE A 24 -4.15 -1.74 -7.40
CA ILE A 24 -3.63 -3.06 -7.07
C ILE A 24 -3.96 -3.36 -5.62
N ASN A 25 -4.37 -4.59 -5.35
CA ASN A 25 -4.52 -5.02 -3.96
C ASN A 25 -3.75 -6.30 -3.73
N PHE A 26 -3.25 -6.46 -2.52
CA PHE A 26 -2.52 -7.66 -2.16
C PHE A 26 -2.49 -7.79 -0.64
N TYR A 27 -2.18 -9.00 -0.19
CA TYR A 27 -2.11 -9.31 1.24
C TYR A 27 -0.71 -9.10 1.78
N GLU A 28 -0.62 -8.80 3.07
CA GLU A 28 0.68 -8.67 3.71
C GLU A 28 0.58 -9.10 5.16
N SER A 29 1.69 -9.60 5.67
CA SER A 29 1.81 -9.95 7.06
C SER A 29 1.94 -8.67 7.91
N PRO A 30 1.29 -8.61 9.08
CA PRO A 30 1.48 -7.44 9.93
C PRO A 30 2.93 -7.23 10.34
N PHE A 31 3.71 -8.29 10.38
CA PHE A 31 5.13 -8.16 10.76
C PHE A 31 5.97 -7.54 9.66
N ARG A 32 5.49 -7.57 8.43
CA ARG A 32 6.25 -7.02 7.30
C ARG A 32 5.61 -5.78 6.70
N LEU A 33 4.51 -5.31 7.29
CA LEU A 33 3.76 -4.22 6.68
C LEU A 33 4.60 -2.96 6.48
N VAL A 34 5.26 -2.49 7.53
CA VAL A 34 6.04 -1.26 7.44
C VAL A 34 7.18 -1.42 6.46
N LYS A 35 7.84 -2.57 6.48
CA LYS A 35 8.93 -2.83 5.54
C LYS A 35 8.43 -2.81 4.11
N THR A 36 7.30 -3.46 3.85
CA THR A 36 6.74 -3.50 2.52
C THR A 36 6.32 -2.12 2.05
N LEU A 37 5.64 -1.36 2.91
CA LEU A 37 5.24 -0.01 2.55
C LEU A 37 6.44 0.88 2.25
N THR A 38 7.50 0.74 3.04
CA THR A 38 8.72 1.50 2.83
C THR A 38 9.33 1.16 1.47
N GLN A 39 9.38 -0.12 1.12
CA GLN A 39 9.91 -0.53 -0.16
C GLN A 39 9.03 0.00 -1.30
N LEU A 40 7.72 -0.04 -1.13
CA LEU A 40 6.83 0.53 -2.14
C LEU A 40 7.12 2.01 -2.35
N SER A 41 7.34 2.75 -1.27
CA SER A 41 7.61 4.18 -1.40
C SER A 41 8.93 4.43 -2.11
N GLU A 42 9.90 3.54 -1.97
CA GLU A 42 11.17 3.69 -2.66
C GLU A 42 11.04 3.53 -4.17
N PHE A 43 10.11 2.68 -4.59
CA PHE A 43 9.94 2.41 -6.02
C PHE A 43 8.92 3.33 -6.68
N MET A 44 7.93 3.81 -5.95
CA MET A 44 6.85 4.56 -6.56
C MET A 44 6.61 5.93 -5.94
N GLY A 45 7.45 6.32 -4.98
CA GLY A 45 7.33 7.64 -4.38
C GLY A 45 6.45 7.63 -3.14
N ALA A 46 6.81 8.48 -2.18
CA ALA A 46 6.13 8.51 -0.89
C ALA A 46 4.72 9.08 -0.98
N GLU A 47 4.38 9.72 -2.09
CA GLU A 47 3.08 10.37 -2.21
C GLU A 47 2.04 9.52 -2.92
N ARG A 48 2.39 8.30 -3.34
CA ARG A 48 1.42 7.41 -3.94
C ARG A 48 0.33 7.08 -2.91
N LYS A 49 -0.92 7.14 -3.33
CA LYS A 49 -2.03 6.85 -2.42
C LYS A 49 -2.13 5.37 -2.12
N VAL A 50 -2.46 5.06 -0.89
CA VAL A 50 -2.58 3.68 -0.45
C VAL A 50 -3.65 3.60 0.64
N SER A 51 -4.27 2.43 0.73
CA SER A 51 -5.24 2.13 1.76
C SER A 51 -4.83 0.80 2.38
N VAL A 52 -4.76 0.75 3.71
CA VAL A 52 -4.40 -0.46 4.42
C VAL A 52 -5.56 -0.84 5.32
N SER A 53 -6.13 -2.00 5.08
CA SER A 53 -7.28 -2.48 5.84
C SER A 53 -6.88 -3.69 6.64
N ARG A 54 -7.43 -3.80 7.84
CA ARG A 54 -7.24 -4.99 8.66
C ARG A 54 -8.56 -5.36 9.30
N GLU A 55 -8.76 -6.65 9.47
CA GLU A 55 -9.95 -7.17 10.11
C GLU A 55 -9.66 -7.38 11.59
N ILE A 56 -10.38 -6.64 12.44
CA ILE A 56 -10.22 -6.78 13.88
C ILE A 56 -11.11 -7.92 14.39
N SER A 57 -12.31 -8.01 13.82
CA SER A 57 -13.23 -9.09 14.15
C SER A 57 -14.16 -9.24 12.95
N LYS A 58 -15.05 -10.23 13.02
CA LYS A 58 -15.98 -10.45 11.92
C LYS A 58 -16.84 -9.22 11.66
N LEU A 59 -17.07 -8.42 12.67
CA LEU A 59 -17.94 -7.25 12.55
C LEU A 59 -17.15 -5.94 12.55
N HIS A 60 -15.83 -6.02 12.58
CA HIS A 60 -15.03 -4.82 12.73
C HIS A 60 -13.86 -4.83 11.77
N GLU A 61 -13.74 -3.74 11.03
CA GLU A 61 -12.64 -3.57 10.09
C GLU A 61 -12.09 -2.17 10.27
N GLU A 62 -10.78 -2.06 10.26
CA GLU A 62 -10.13 -0.76 10.37
C GLU A 62 -9.39 -0.48 9.08
N THR A 63 -9.55 0.74 8.55
CA THR A 63 -8.89 1.14 7.32
C THR A 63 -8.13 2.44 7.55
N VAL A 64 -6.86 2.46 7.15
CA VAL A 64 -6.03 3.64 7.21
C VAL A 64 -5.68 4.03 5.78
N ARG A 65 -5.99 5.27 5.42
CA ARG A 65 -5.78 5.78 4.05
C ARG A 65 -4.88 7.00 4.06
N GLY A 66 -4.18 7.19 2.96
CA GLY A 66 -3.34 8.35 2.80
C GLY A 66 -2.24 8.06 1.80
N THR A 67 -1.21 8.88 1.83
CA THR A 67 -0.01 8.59 1.04
C THR A 67 0.80 7.52 1.72
N LEU A 68 1.70 6.90 0.95
CA LEU A 68 2.60 5.90 1.54
C LEU A 68 3.33 6.47 2.75
N SER A 69 3.80 7.71 2.65
CA SER A 69 4.50 8.34 3.76
C SER A 69 3.62 8.43 5.00
N GLU A 70 2.38 8.86 4.83
CA GLU A 70 1.47 9.00 5.96
C GLU A 70 1.15 7.66 6.61
N VAL A 71 0.90 6.67 5.79
CA VAL A 71 0.52 5.35 6.30
C VAL A 71 1.71 4.67 6.96
N ILE A 72 2.91 4.85 6.41
CA ILE A 72 4.12 4.33 7.05
C ILE A 72 4.28 4.94 8.44
N SER A 73 4.11 6.24 8.55
CA SER A 73 4.22 6.91 9.86
C SER A 73 3.20 6.34 10.84
N HIS A 74 1.98 6.13 10.39
CA HIS A 74 0.94 5.61 11.27
C HIS A 74 1.32 4.24 11.81
N PHE A 75 1.75 3.33 10.95
CA PHE A 75 2.03 1.97 11.39
C PHE A 75 3.39 1.82 12.03
N SER A 76 4.28 2.78 11.85
CA SER A 76 5.53 2.79 12.61
C SER A 76 5.29 3.03 14.09
N MET A 77 4.19 3.70 14.43
CA MET A 77 3.86 4.00 15.81
C MET A 77 2.75 3.12 16.35
N ASN A 78 2.00 2.46 15.48
CA ASN A 78 0.86 1.64 15.87
C ASN A 78 0.99 0.27 15.21
N GLU A 79 1.52 -0.68 15.95
CA GLU A 79 1.77 -2.01 15.39
C GLU A 79 0.47 -2.66 14.93
N PRO A 80 0.38 -3.09 13.68
CA PRO A 80 -0.86 -3.70 13.19
C PRO A 80 -0.98 -5.14 13.65
N LYS A 81 -2.22 -5.63 13.67
CA LYS A 81 -2.52 -7.01 14.03
C LYS A 81 -3.58 -7.54 13.06
N GLY A 82 -3.61 -8.85 12.91
CA GLY A 82 -4.61 -9.48 12.08
C GLY A 82 -4.21 -9.53 10.62
N GLU A 83 -5.17 -9.87 9.79
CA GLU A 83 -4.94 -9.94 8.34
C GLU A 83 -4.91 -8.55 7.73
N ILE A 84 -3.94 -8.33 6.87
CA ILE A 84 -3.71 -7.02 6.26
C ILE A 84 -3.95 -7.11 4.77
N VAL A 85 -4.74 -6.17 4.25
CA VAL A 85 -4.91 -6.00 2.81
C VAL A 85 -4.46 -4.59 2.45
N ILE A 86 -3.56 -4.51 1.49
CA ILE A 86 -3.05 -3.23 0.99
C ILE A 86 -3.70 -2.97 -0.36
N VAL A 87 -4.33 -1.81 -0.50
CA VAL A 87 -4.90 -1.37 -1.76
C VAL A 87 -4.10 -0.16 -2.22
N LEU A 88 -3.35 -0.36 -3.29
CA LEU A 88 -2.42 0.65 -3.79
C LEU A 88 -3.01 1.31 -5.02
N ALA A 89 -3.10 2.65 -5.00
CA ALA A 89 -3.61 3.38 -6.14
C ALA A 89 -2.67 3.21 -7.32
N GLY A 90 -3.25 3.00 -8.50
CA GLY A 90 -2.48 2.88 -9.70
C GLY A 90 -1.91 4.23 -10.13
N LEU A 91 -0.96 4.19 -11.04
CA LEU A 91 -0.28 5.39 -11.50
C LEU A 91 -1.27 6.37 -12.14
N ASN A 92 -2.11 5.89 -13.01
CA ASN A 92 -3.07 6.76 -13.70
C ASN A 92 -4.10 7.35 -12.76
N ASN A 93 -4.54 6.56 -11.79
CA ASN A 93 -5.52 7.04 -10.82
C ASN A 93 -4.95 8.22 -10.03
N LYS A 94 -3.70 8.13 -9.64
CA LYS A 94 -3.07 9.21 -8.92
C LYS A 94 -3.03 10.48 -9.76
N MET A 95 -2.63 10.34 -11.00
CA MET A 95 -2.54 11.49 -11.89
C MET A 95 -3.89 12.13 -12.13
N GLU A 96 -4.91 11.32 -12.32
CA GLU A 96 -6.26 11.84 -12.54
C GLU A 96 -6.75 12.61 -11.33
N LYS A 97 -6.51 12.08 -10.14
CA LYS A 97 -6.95 12.76 -8.94
C LYS A 97 -6.25 14.08 -8.77
N GLU A 98 -4.98 14.13 -9.08
CA GLU A 98 -4.24 15.37 -8.97
C GLU A 98 -4.79 16.42 -9.94
N LYS A 99 -5.13 16.01 -11.15
CA LYS A 99 -5.70 16.95 -12.11
C LYS A 99 -7.04 17.48 -11.64
N VAL A 100 -7.86 16.59 -11.11
CA VAL A 100 -9.17 16.99 -10.61
C VAL A 100 -9.02 17.97 -9.47
N ASN A 101 -8.10 17.70 -8.58
CA ASN A 101 -7.90 18.58 -7.43
C ASN A 101 -7.40 19.94 -7.80
N GLU A 102 -6.71 20.04 -8.93
CA GLU A 102 -6.18 21.33 -9.36
C GLU A 102 -7.23 22.20 -10.02
N VAL A 103 -8.30 21.58 -10.48
CA VAL A 103 -9.38 22.33 -11.08
C VAL A 103 -10.25 22.98 -10.02
#